data_8ef6f63ec1ee41441ddc0d87d3f51e0b
#
_entry.id   8ef6f63ec1ee41441ddc0d87d3f51e0b
#
_cell.length_a   1.000
_cell.length_b   1.000
_cell.length_c   1.000
_cell.angle_alpha   90.00
_cell.angle_beta   90.00
_cell.angle_gamma   90.00
#
_symmetry.space_group_name_H-M   'P 1'
#
loop_
_entity.id
_entity.type
_entity.pdbx_description
1 polymer ?
#
loop_
_entity_poly.entity_id
_entity_poly.type
_entity_poly.pdbx_seq_one_letter_code
_entity_poly.pdbx_strand_id
1 'polypeptide(L)'
;MSRKLTGASLVVATHNRGKLEEMRALFAPHGVQVVSAAELGLAEPEETENTFVGNARIKARAAVLATGKPALSDDSGITIDALGGAPGVYTADWAQTPTGRDFNKAMVETWARLEAAGAPAPRKAQFRCTLVLAWPDGDERVFEGEVAGQIVWPMRGAEGHGYDPIFQPDGYDITFGEMAAAEKNRISHRSVAIRKLMAGCFT
;
A
#
# COMPACT_ATOMS: atom_id res chain seq x y z
N MET A 1 14.46 -12.00 21.37
CA MET A 1 13.37 -12.91 20.89
C MET A 1 12.38 -12.07 20.08
N SER A 2 11.88 -12.60 18.96
CA SER A 2 10.89 -11.88 18.13
C SER A 2 9.56 -11.82 18.88
N ARG A 3 9.02 -10.61 19.10
CA ARG A 3 7.72 -10.41 19.75
C ARG A 3 6.62 -10.96 18.86
N LYS A 4 5.76 -11.80 19.43
CA LYS A 4 4.62 -12.40 18.75
C LYS A 4 3.35 -11.60 19.01
N LEU A 5 2.49 -11.52 18.00
CA LEU A 5 1.10 -11.08 18.20
C LEU A 5 0.30 -12.27 18.75
N THR A 6 -0.25 -12.05 19.92
CA THR A 6 -1.18 -13.00 20.54
C THR A 6 -2.59 -12.47 20.36
N GLY A 7 -3.45 -13.23 19.72
CA GLY A 7 -4.86 -12.90 19.54
C GLY A 7 -5.31 -12.95 18.07
N ALA A 8 -6.60 -13.18 17.91
CA ALA A 8 -7.23 -13.36 16.61
C ALA A 8 -7.69 -12.03 15.95
N SER A 9 -7.45 -10.88 16.61
CA SER A 9 -7.92 -9.56 16.14
C SER A 9 -6.79 -8.56 16.08
N LEU A 10 -6.67 -7.86 14.93
CA LEU A 10 -5.66 -6.85 14.65
C LEU A 10 -6.33 -5.53 14.26
N VAL A 11 -5.98 -4.45 14.95
CA VAL A 11 -6.39 -3.09 14.55
C VAL A 11 -5.54 -2.67 13.36
N VAL A 12 -6.18 -2.26 12.26
CA VAL A 12 -5.51 -1.72 11.07
C VAL A 12 -5.83 -0.24 10.92
N ALA A 13 -4.80 0.58 11.01
CA ALA A 13 -4.88 2.03 10.91
C ALA A 13 -5.02 2.47 9.45
N THR A 14 -6.17 2.17 8.85
CA THR A 14 -6.51 2.58 7.48
C THR A 14 -7.93 3.09 7.38
N HIS A 15 -8.12 4.12 6.53
CA HIS A 15 -9.42 4.63 6.08
C HIS A 15 -9.66 4.30 4.60
N ASN A 16 -8.67 3.70 3.93
CA ASN A 16 -8.77 3.29 2.53
C ASN A 16 -9.46 1.92 2.43
N ARG A 17 -10.68 1.91 1.88
CA ARG A 17 -11.49 0.71 1.73
C ARG A 17 -10.83 -0.38 0.88
N GLY A 18 -10.17 0.00 -0.23
CA GLY A 18 -9.48 -0.96 -1.10
C GLY A 18 -8.31 -1.65 -0.38
N LYS A 19 -7.49 -0.89 0.36
CA LYS A 19 -6.43 -1.45 1.19
C LYS A 19 -6.97 -2.39 2.27
N LEU A 20 -8.08 -2.01 2.91
CA LEU A 20 -8.72 -2.82 3.94
C LEU A 20 -9.21 -4.17 3.39
N GLU A 21 -9.87 -4.16 2.23
CA GLU A 21 -10.36 -5.37 1.57
C GLU A 21 -9.21 -6.30 1.18
N GLU A 22 -8.11 -5.77 0.61
CA GLU A 22 -6.90 -6.55 0.33
C GLU A 22 -6.29 -7.14 1.61
N MET A 23 -6.17 -6.36 2.68
CA MET A 23 -5.62 -6.84 3.95
C MET A 23 -6.49 -7.95 4.55
N ARG A 24 -7.81 -7.80 4.54
CA ARG A 24 -8.72 -8.84 5.00
C ARG A 24 -8.55 -10.14 4.24
N ALA A 25 -8.48 -10.07 2.91
CA ALA A 25 -8.25 -11.24 2.08
C ALA A 25 -6.91 -11.92 2.38
N LEU A 26 -5.86 -11.15 2.64
CA LEU A 26 -4.52 -11.66 2.92
C LEU A 26 -4.38 -12.22 4.35
N PHE A 27 -5.11 -11.68 5.32
CA PHE A 27 -5.09 -12.18 6.70
C PHE A 27 -6.07 -13.33 6.98
N ALA A 28 -7.15 -13.44 6.20
CA ALA A 28 -8.18 -14.47 6.38
C ALA A 28 -7.64 -15.92 6.43
N PRO A 29 -6.71 -16.35 5.54
CA PRO A 29 -6.14 -17.70 5.59
C PRO A 29 -5.38 -18.01 6.89
N HIS A 30 -4.99 -16.96 7.63
CA HIS A 30 -4.26 -17.08 8.88
C HIS A 30 -5.15 -16.95 10.12
N GLY A 31 -6.47 -16.85 9.93
CA GLY A 31 -7.44 -16.74 11.03
C GLY A 31 -7.38 -15.40 11.78
N VAL A 32 -6.77 -14.37 11.20
CA VAL A 32 -6.66 -13.04 11.81
C VAL A 32 -7.83 -12.17 11.38
N GLN A 33 -8.59 -11.69 12.36
CA GLN A 33 -9.66 -10.72 12.12
C GLN A 33 -9.09 -9.30 12.07
N VAL A 34 -9.47 -8.56 11.03
CA VAL A 34 -9.04 -7.17 10.83
C VAL A 34 -10.19 -6.23 11.18
N VAL A 35 -9.92 -5.31 12.11
CA VAL A 35 -10.80 -4.19 12.46
C VAL A 35 -10.11 -2.90 12.05
N SER A 36 -10.75 -2.10 11.20
CA SER A 36 -10.11 -0.86 10.72
C SER A 36 -10.29 0.33 11.68
N ALA A 37 -9.41 1.33 11.55
CA ALA A 37 -9.54 2.60 12.26
C ALA A 37 -10.89 3.28 11.94
N ALA A 38 -11.35 3.22 10.68
CA ALA A 38 -12.62 3.78 10.26
C ALA A 38 -13.81 3.11 10.98
N GLU A 39 -13.82 1.77 11.11
CA GLU A 39 -14.86 1.03 11.84
C GLU A 39 -14.87 1.34 13.34
N LEU A 40 -13.72 1.75 13.89
CA LEU A 40 -13.59 2.19 15.28
C LEU A 40 -13.88 3.69 15.47
N GLY A 41 -14.23 4.42 14.39
CA GLY A 41 -14.50 5.85 14.43
C GLY A 41 -13.27 6.71 14.74
N LEU A 42 -12.07 6.20 14.49
CA LEU A 42 -10.83 6.94 14.73
C LEU A 42 -10.59 7.96 13.61
N ALA A 43 -10.10 9.14 13.98
CA ALA A 43 -9.69 10.15 13.00
C ALA A 43 -8.46 9.66 12.20
N GLU A 44 -8.40 10.05 10.94
CA GLU A 44 -7.21 9.84 10.10
C GLU A 44 -6.16 10.91 10.44
N PRO A 45 -4.97 10.51 10.91
CA PRO A 45 -3.92 11.47 11.20
C PRO A 45 -3.33 12.03 9.90
N GLU A 46 -2.85 13.27 9.94
CA GLU A 46 -2.14 13.90 8.83
C GLU A 46 -0.80 13.18 8.59
N GLU A 47 -0.52 12.85 7.34
CA GLU A 47 0.74 12.25 6.90
C GLU A 47 1.75 13.37 6.58
N THR A 48 2.66 13.64 7.51
CA THR A 48 3.59 14.77 7.43
C THR A 48 5.02 14.38 7.07
N GLU A 49 5.28 13.09 6.93
CA GLU A 49 6.61 12.58 6.62
C GLU A 49 6.83 12.38 5.12
N ASN A 50 8.10 12.44 4.71
CA ASN A 50 8.51 12.25 3.32
C ASN A 50 8.93 10.81 2.98
N THR A 51 8.65 9.86 3.89
CA THR A 51 8.97 8.44 3.74
C THR A 51 7.76 7.58 4.05
N PHE A 52 7.63 6.45 3.35
CA PHE A 52 6.56 5.48 3.62
C PHE A 52 6.58 5.00 5.08
N VAL A 53 7.76 4.72 5.63
CA VAL A 53 7.87 4.28 7.02
C VAL A 53 7.46 5.36 8.01
N GLY A 54 7.78 6.62 7.75
CA GLY A 54 7.37 7.77 8.58
C GLY A 54 5.87 7.91 8.64
N ASN A 55 5.20 7.95 7.48
CA ASN A 55 3.75 8.06 7.40
C ASN A 55 3.03 6.83 7.99
N ALA A 56 3.51 5.62 7.72
CA ALA A 56 2.97 4.42 8.34
C ALA A 56 3.10 4.47 9.86
N ARG A 57 4.25 4.95 10.39
CA ARG A 57 4.50 5.09 11.83
C ARG A 57 3.52 6.07 12.50
N ILE A 58 3.24 7.21 11.87
CA ILE A 58 2.25 8.19 12.36
C ILE A 58 0.90 7.50 12.55
N LYS A 59 0.43 6.79 11.53
CA LYS A 59 -0.87 6.09 11.56
C LYS A 59 -0.93 4.99 12.61
N ALA A 60 0.10 4.15 12.68
CA ALA A 60 0.16 3.06 13.64
C ALA A 60 0.12 3.58 15.09
N ARG A 61 0.94 4.58 15.40
CA ARG A 61 1.01 5.17 16.74
C ARG A 61 -0.29 5.87 17.14
N ALA A 62 -0.94 6.59 16.22
CA ALA A 62 -2.24 7.20 16.47
C ALA A 62 -3.29 6.15 16.85
N ALA A 63 -3.34 5.03 16.14
CA ALA A 63 -4.27 3.95 16.43
C ALA A 63 -3.94 3.24 17.76
N VAL A 64 -2.67 3.03 18.08
CA VAL A 64 -2.23 2.49 19.39
C VAL A 64 -2.67 3.41 20.53
N LEU A 65 -2.43 4.72 20.42
CA LEU A 65 -2.82 5.70 21.43
C LEU A 65 -4.33 5.71 21.66
N ALA A 66 -5.11 5.63 20.57
CA ALA A 66 -6.57 5.67 20.66
C ALA A 66 -7.20 4.37 21.21
N THR A 67 -6.56 3.22 20.97
CA THR A 67 -7.16 1.92 21.29
C THR A 67 -6.52 1.21 22.48
N GLY A 68 -5.31 1.58 22.85
CA GLY A 68 -4.49 0.85 23.84
C GLY A 68 -4.09 -0.56 23.37
N LYS A 69 -4.21 -0.86 22.06
CA LYS A 69 -3.94 -2.18 21.47
C LYS A 69 -2.82 -2.08 20.44
N PRO A 70 -2.13 -3.19 20.12
CA PRO A 70 -1.26 -3.24 18.97
C PRO A 70 -2.02 -2.87 17.68
N ALA A 71 -1.39 -2.04 16.86
CA ALA A 71 -1.99 -1.59 15.61
C ALA A 71 -1.01 -1.70 14.44
N LEU A 72 -1.54 -2.14 13.32
CA LEU A 72 -0.84 -2.22 12.04
C LEU A 72 -1.28 -1.06 11.15
N SER A 73 -0.32 -0.39 10.55
CA SER A 73 -0.59 0.59 9.50
C SER A 73 0.07 0.18 8.19
N ASP A 74 -0.40 0.80 7.12
CA ASP A 74 0.15 0.67 5.77
C ASP A 74 0.38 2.07 5.20
N ASP A 75 1.58 2.29 4.66
CA ASP A 75 1.78 3.34 3.69
C ASP A 75 2.35 2.74 2.41
N SER A 76 1.77 3.10 1.26
CA SER A 76 2.04 2.46 -0.02
C SER A 76 1.96 3.45 -1.16
N GLY A 77 2.78 3.24 -2.16
CA GLY A 77 2.79 4.06 -3.34
C GLY A 77 3.53 3.42 -4.50
N ILE A 78 3.58 4.15 -5.61
CA ILE A 78 4.36 3.78 -6.77
C ILE A 78 5.56 4.71 -6.92
N THR A 79 6.72 4.13 -7.18
CA THR A 79 7.94 4.87 -7.53
C THR A 79 8.29 4.59 -8.98
N ILE A 80 8.65 5.64 -9.73
CA ILE A 80 8.93 5.55 -11.17
C ILE A 80 10.33 6.10 -11.41
N ASP A 81 11.23 5.27 -11.93
CA ASP A 81 12.66 5.59 -12.03
C ASP A 81 12.90 6.85 -12.88
N ALA A 82 12.25 6.96 -14.04
CA ALA A 82 12.40 8.09 -14.94
C ALA A 82 11.85 9.42 -14.38
N LEU A 83 11.10 9.38 -13.29
CA LEU A 83 10.58 10.54 -12.59
C LEU A 83 11.31 10.77 -11.23
N GLY A 84 12.50 10.21 -11.07
CA GLY A 84 13.28 10.36 -9.84
C GLY A 84 12.60 9.72 -8.60
N GLY A 85 11.78 8.69 -8.80
CA GLY A 85 11.02 8.02 -7.75
C GLY A 85 9.64 8.63 -7.47
N ALA A 86 9.27 9.72 -8.15
CA ALA A 86 7.92 10.27 -8.02
C ALA A 86 6.87 9.32 -8.66
N PRO A 87 5.60 9.32 -8.18
CA PRO A 87 5.08 10.13 -7.08
C PRO A 87 5.50 9.69 -5.66
N GLY A 88 5.98 8.45 -5.46
CA GLY A 88 6.44 7.98 -4.16
C GLY A 88 5.35 8.07 -3.08
N VAL A 89 5.64 8.70 -1.94
CA VAL A 89 4.68 8.91 -0.84
C VAL A 89 3.48 9.76 -1.26
N TYR A 90 3.63 10.59 -2.30
CA TYR A 90 2.57 11.46 -2.85
C TYR A 90 1.68 10.77 -3.88
N THR A 91 1.72 9.43 -3.95
CA THR A 91 0.93 8.63 -4.90
C THR A 91 -0.57 8.95 -4.86
N ALA A 92 -1.13 9.13 -3.67
CA ALA A 92 -2.53 9.49 -3.48
C ALA A 92 -2.79 10.99 -3.73
N ASP A 93 -1.81 11.85 -3.48
CA ASP A 93 -1.92 13.29 -3.65
C ASP A 93 -2.01 13.69 -5.13
N TRP A 94 -1.30 12.97 -6.01
CA TRP A 94 -1.44 13.18 -7.47
C TRP A 94 -2.86 12.91 -7.99
N ALA A 95 -3.63 12.09 -7.26
CA ALA A 95 -5.04 11.84 -7.57
C ALA A 95 -6.00 12.87 -6.96
N GLN A 96 -5.51 13.78 -6.10
CA GLN A 96 -6.37 14.70 -5.36
C GLN A 96 -7.06 15.70 -6.29
N THR A 97 -8.38 15.86 -6.09
CA THR A 97 -9.23 16.85 -6.76
C THR A 97 -10.13 17.54 -5.73
N PRO A 98 -10.79 18.66 -6.08
CA PRO A 98 -11.72 19.31 -5.16
C PRO A 98 -12.90 18.43 -4.70
N THR A 99 -13.21 17.38 -5.48
CA THR A 99 -14.34 16.46 -5.22
C THR A 99 -13.90 15.09 -4.67
N GLY A 100 -12.60 14.91 -4.39
CA GLY A 100 -12.02 13.66 -3.91
C GLY A 100 -10.87 13.17 -4.76
N ARG A 101 -10.55 11.87 -4.70
CA ARG A 101 -9.43 11.27 -5.45
C ARG A 101 -9.90 10.73 -6.81
N ASP A 102 -9.21 11.15 -7.87
CA ASP A 102 -9.36 10.66 -9.24
C ASP A 102 -8.04 10.05 -9.73
N PHE A 103 -7.94 8.74 -9.65
CA PHE A 103 -6.74 8.03 -10.11
C PHE A 103 -6.61 7.98 -11.64
N ASN A 104 -7.69 8.14 -12.41
CA ASN A 104 -7.57 8.27 -13.87
C ASN A 104 -6.79 9.53 -14.23
N LYS A 105 -7.11 10.66 -13.58
CA LYS A 105 -6.35 11.90 -13.72
C LYS A 105 -4.87 11.68 -13.37
N ALA A 106 -4.58 11.03 -12.24
CA ALA A 106 -3.22 10.77 -11.80
C ALA A 106 -2.43 9.91 -12.81
N MET A 107 -3.06 8.89 -13.38
CA MET A 107 -2.44 8.03 -14.40
C MET A 107 -2.17 8.78 -15.71
N VAL A 108 -3.11 9.60 -16.18
CA VAL A 108 -2.92 10.48 -17.36
C VAL A 108 -1.76 11.45 -17.12
N GLU A 109 -1.71 12.09 -15.96
CA GLU A 109 -0.62 13.01 -15.60
C GLU A 109 0.73 12.29 -15.52
N THR A 110 0.77 11.09 -14.94
CA THR A 110 1.97 10.27 -14.88
C THR A 110 2.51 9.96 -16.27
N TRP A 111 1.63 9.54 -17.18
CA TRP A 111 2.02 9.29 -18.56
C TRP A 111 2.54 10.55 -19.27
N ALA A 112 1.85 11.67 -19.12
CA ALA A 112 2.27 12.95 -19.70
C ALA A 112 3.65 13.38 -19.21
N ARG A 113 3.95 13.20 -17.92
CA ARG A 113 5.29 13.50 -17.34
C ARG A 113 6.37 12.58 -17.90
N LEU A 114 6.07 11.30 -18.11
CA LEU A 114 7.00 10.35 -18.73
C LEU A 114 7.30 10.70 -20.19
N GLU A 115 6.29 11.13 -20.96
CA GLU A 115 6.46 11.63 -22.32
C GLU A 115 7.30 12.90 -22.36
N ALA A 116 6.98 13.87 -21.47
CA ALA A 116 7.72 15.13 -21.37
C ALA A 116 9.19 14.93 -20.96
N ALA A 117 9.47 13.93 -20.14
CA ALA A 117 10.83 13.54 -19.74
C ALA A 117 11.58 12.76 -20.85
N GLY A 118 10.94 12.45 -21.96
CA GLY A 118 11.53 11.60 -23.01
C GLY A 118 11.91 10.21 -22.51
N ALA A 119 11.21 9.70 -21.50
CA ALA A 119 11.54 8.44 -20.85
C ALA A 119 11.42 7.25 -21.82
N PRO A 120 12.52 6.53 -22.12
CA PRO A 120 12.45 5.38 -23.03
C PRO A 120 11.75 4.18 -22.35
N ALA A 121 11.18 3.29 -23.15
CA ALA A 121 10.74 1.99 -22.68
C ALA A 121 11.94 1.06 -22.42
N PRO A 122 11.86 0.14 -21.43
CA PRO A 122 10.78 -0.01 -20.46
C PRO A 122 10.82 1.12 -19.40
N ARG A 123 9.64 1.69 -19.11
CA ARG A 123 9.50 2.74 -18.08
C ARG A 123 9.38 2.11 -16.70
N LYS A 124 10.50 1.77 -16.13
CA LYS A 124 10.59 1.01 -14.88
C LYS A 124 9.92 1.73 -13.72
N ALA A 125 9.19 0.95 -12.94
CA ALA A 125 8.46 1.39 -11.77
C ALA A 125 8.39 0.27 -10.73
N GLN A 126 8.09 0.65 -9.48
CA GLN A 126 7.90 -0.30 -8.40
C GLN A 126 6.70 0.13 -7.57
N PHE A 127 5.79 -0.79 -7.29
CA PHE A 127 4.88 -0.62 -6.17
C PHE A 127 5.58 -0.98 -4.87
N ARG A 128 5.38 -0.15 -3.85
CA ARG A 128 5.94 -0.32 -2.51
C ARG A 128 4.84 -0.31 -1.46
N CYS A 129 5.01 -1.15 -0.45
CA CYS A 129 4.17 -1.20 0.74
C CYS A 129 5.08 -1.27 1.96
N THR A 130 4.90 -0.33 2.87
CA THR A 130 5.56 -0.35 4.19
C THR A 130 4.50 -0.54 5.26
N LEU A 131 4.59 -1.65 5.98
CA LEU A 131 3.77 -1.94 7.14
C LEU A 131 4.54 -1.59 8.41
N VAL A 132 3.89 -0.89 9.33
CA VAL A 132 4.40 -0.66 10.68
C VAL A 132 3.43 -1.28 11.68
N LEU A 133 3.91 -2.25 12.45
CA LEU A 133 3.21 -2.82 13.58
C LEU A 133 3.77 -2.18 14.85
N ALA A 134 2.92 -1.45 15.58
CA ALA A 134 3.29 -0.76 16.81
C ALA A 134 2.53 -1.32 18.01
N TRP A 135 3.17 -1.28 19.18
CA TRP A 135 2.60 -1.72 20.46
C TRP A 135 2.48 -0.56 21.47
N PRO A 136 1.60 -0.70 22.48
CA PRO A 136 1.38 0.34 23.49
C PRO A 136 2.61 0.72 24.33
N ASP A 137 3.59 -0.16 24.43
CA ASP A 137 4.85 0.08 25.16
C ASP A 137 5.91 0.84 24.34
N GLY A 138 5.57 1.21 23.10
CA GLY A 138 6.43 1.95 22.18
C GLY A 138 7.29 1.09 21.26
N ASP A 139 7.26 -0.26 21.42
CA ASP A 139 7.93 -1.16 20.47
C ASP A 139 7.27 -1.08 19.09
N GLU A 140 8.05 -1.27 18.02
CA GLU A 140 7.54 -1.29 16.66
C GLU A 140 8.34 -2.22 15.76
N ARG A 141 7.70 -2.70 14.72
CA ARG A 141 8.34 -3.51 13.67
C ARG A 141 7.89 -3.04 12.30
N VAL A 142 8.84 -3.00 11.38
CA VAL A 142 8.64 -2.55 10.00
C VAL A 142 8.78 -3.74 9.06
N PHE A 143 7.85 -3.85 8.11
CA PHE A 143 7.86 -4.88 7.07
C PHE A 143 7.61 -4.23 5.71
N GLU A 144 8.57 -4.37 4.82
CA GLU A 144 8.50 -3.76 3.49
C GLU A 144 8.30 -4.83 2.43
N GLY A 145 7.43 -4.53 1.48
CA GLY A 145 7.21 -5.34 0.29
C GLY A 145 7.23 -4.46 -0.95
N GLU A 146 7.80 -4.99 -2.01
CA GLU A 146 7.85 -4.33 -3.31
C GLU A 146 7.55 -5.31 -4.42
N VAL A 147 7.08 -4.79 -5.55
CA VAL A 147 6.97 -5.51 -6.81
C VAL A 147 7.45 -4.60 -7.92
N ALA A 148 8.44 -5.11 -8.66
CA ALA A 148 8.99 -4.41 -9.82
C ALA A 148 8.11 -4.64 -11.06
N GLY A 149 8.17 -3.66 -11.98
CA GLY A 149 7.45 -3.70 -13.24
C GLY A 149 7.71 -2.45 -14.05
N GLN A 150 6.76 -2.11 -14.89
CA GLN A 150 6.86 -0.93 -15.75
C GLN A 150 5.51 -0.23 -15.90
N ILE A 151 5.58 1.06 -16.24
CA ILE A 151 4.41 1.84 -16.64
C ILE A 151 4.15 1.59 -18.11
N VAL A 152 2.92 1.21 -18.41
CA VAL A 152 2.41 0.97 -19.78
C VAL A 152 1.24 1.88 -20.08
N TRP A 153 0.98 2.07 -21.36
CA TRP A 153 -0.13 2.89 -21.87
C TRP A 153 -0.70 2.29 -23.16
N PRO A 154 -1.99 2.40 -23.41
CA PRO A 154 -3.03 3.03 -22.59
C PRO A 154 -3.35 2.23 -21.31
N MET A 155 -4.19 2.80 -20.44
CA MET A 155 -4.75 2.11 -19.27
C MET A 155 -5.45 0.82 -19.70
N ARG A 156 -5.21 -0.28 -19.00
CA ARG A 156 -5.79 -1.59 -19.30
C ARG A 156 -6.38 -2.24 -18.03
N GLY A 157 -7.60 -2.79 -18.17
CA GLY A 157 -8.32 -3.41 -17.08
C GLY A 157 -9.06 -2.43 -16.19
N ALA A 158 -9.92 -2.98 -15.33
CA ALA A 158 -10.74 -2.23 -14.37
C ALA A 158 -10.68 -2.83 -12.97
N GLU A 159 -9.85 -3.86 -12.78
CA GLU A 159 -9.65 -4.49 -11.49
C GLU A 159 -8.68 -3.67 -10.61
N GLY A 160 -8.72 -3.95 -9.32
CA GLY A 160 -7.82 -3.31 -8.36
C GLY A 160 -8.16 -1.85 -8.06
N HIS A 161 -7.14 -1.05 -7.78
CA HIS A 161 -7.30 0.37 -7.45
C HIS A 161 -6.02 1.16 -7.70
N GLY A 162 -6.15 2.48 -7.76
CA GLY A 162 -5.01 3.37 -7.92
C GLY A 162 -4.39 3.29 -9.31
N TYR A 163 -3.10 3.01 -9.38
CA TYR A 163 -2.31 2.95 -10.61
C TYR A 163 -2.29 1.55 -11.26
N ASP A 164 -3.08 0.61 -10.78
CA ASP A 164 -3.13 -0.77 -11.29
C ASP A 164 -3.31 -0.87 -12.81
N PRO A 165 -4.19 -0.04 -13.46
CA PRO A 165 -4.39 -0.10 -14.91
C PRO A 165 -3.20 0.28 -15.79
N ILE A 166 -2.18 0.94 -15.24
CA ILE A 166 -0.96 1.30 -16.00
C ILE A 166 0.29 0.59 -15.49
N PHE A 167 0.18 -0.28 -14.49
CA PHE A 167 1.32 -1.02 -13.94
C PHE A 167 1.32 -2.47 -14.41
N GLN A 168 2.31 -2.82 -15.21
CA GLN A 168 2.58 -4.19 -15.65
C GLN A 168 3.73 -4.77 -14.84
N PRO A 169 3.48 -5.77 -13.97
CA PRO A 169 4.53 -6.37 -13.15
C PRO A 169 5.50 -7.20 -14.01
N ASP A 170 6.75 -7.28 -13.58
CA ASP A 170 7.76 -8.08 -14.26
C ASP A 170 7.34 -9.55 -14.36
N GLY A 171 7.55 -10.15 -15.54
CA GLY A 171 7.16 -11.54 -15.82
C GLY A 171 5.70 -11.75 -16.22
N TYR A 172 4.93 -10.67 -16.40
CA TYR A 172 3.54 -10.71 -16.85
C TYR A 172 3.32 -9.83 -18.08
N ASP A 173 2.40 -10.24 -18.96
CA ASP A 173 2.00 -9.46 -20.13
C ASP A 173 0.75 -8.60 -19.88
N ILE A 174 0.13 -8.74 -18.71
CA ILE A 174 -1.06 -8.02 -18.26
C ILE A 174 -0.73 -7.03 -17.14
N THR A 175 -1.54 -5.98 -17.01
CA THR A 175 -1.45 -5.03 -15.90
C THR A 175 -2.10 -5.57 -14.63
N PHE A 176 -1.83 -4.96 -13.48
CA PHE A 176 -2.61 -5.25 -12.27
C PHE A 176 -4.09 -4.93 -12.42
N GLY A 177 -4.46 -3.98 -13.31
CA GLY A 177 -5.84 -3.67 -13.63
C GLY A 177 -6.57 -4.75 -14.45
N GLU A 178 -5.82 -5.63 -15.12
CA GLU A 178 -6.34 -6.79 -15.87
C GLU A 178 -6.29 -8.08 -15.04
N MET A 179 -5.56 -8.07 -13.91
CA MET A 179 -5.28 -9.26 -13.13
C MET A 179 -6.39 -9.53 -12.11
N ALA A 180 -6.87 -10.77 -12.05
CA ALA A 180 -7.82 -11.18 -11.01
C ALA A 180 -7.25 -10.94 -9.61
N ALA A 181 -8.09 -10.49 -8.67
CA ALA A 181 -7.67 -10.14 -7.30
C ALA A 181 -6.90 -11.26 -6.59
N ALA A 182 -7.30 -12.52 -6.77
CA ALA A 182 -6.61 -13.67 -6.18
C ALA A 182 -5.18 -13.85 -6.72
N GLU A 183 -4.95 -13.57 -8.00
CA GLU A 183 -3.63 -13.63 -8.62
C GLU A 183 -2.76 -12.45 -8.17
N LYS A 184 -3.29 -11.23 -8.22
CA LYS A 184 -2.62 -10.04 -7.70
C LYS A 184 -2.20 -10.21 -6.23
N ASN A 185 -3.06 -10.80 -5.40
CA ASN A 185 -2.77 -11.07 -3.98
C ASN A 185 -1.65 -12.08 -3.76
N ARG A 186 -1.26 -12.87 -4.75
CA ARG A 186 -0.09 -13.76 -4.63
C ARG A 186 1.23 -13.03 -4.81
N ILE A 187 1.27 -11.97 -5.60
CA ILE A 187 2.51 -11.32 -6.05
C ILE A 187 2.65 -9.86 -5.62
N SER A 188 1.59 -9.20 -5.16
CA SER A 188 1.59 -7.77 -4.89
C SER A 188 2.59 -7.36 -3.79
N HIS A 189 3.02 -6.10 -3.82
CA HIS A 189 3.85 -5.47 -2.80
C HIS A 189 3.28 -5.66 -1.38
N ARG A 190 1.95 -5.52 -1.20
CA ARG A 190 1.29 -5.72 0.09
C ARG A 190 1.34 -7.18 0.53
N SER A 191 1.14 -8.13 -0.37
CA SER A 191 1.25 -9.55 -0.03
C SER A 191 2.67 -9.94 0.38
N VAL A 192 3.69 -9.34 -0.24
CA VAL A 192 5.09 -9.54 0.16
C VAL A 192 5.32 -9.03 1.59
N ALA A 193 4.86 -7.79 1.89
CA ALA A 193 4.99 -7.21 3.22
C ALA A 193 4.24 -8.03 4.30
N ILE A 194 3.02 -8.47 4.00
CA ILE A 194 2.21 -9.28 4.93
C ILE A 194 2.85 -10.65 5.17
N ARG A 195 3.40 -11.32 4.15
CA ARG A 195 4.13 -12.58 4.38
C ARG A 195 5.31 -12.41 5.33
N LYS A 196 6.07 -11.31 5.21
CA LYS A 196 7.16 -10.99 6.13
C LYS A 196 6.64 -10.72 7.55
N LEU A 197 5.52 -9.99 7.67
CA LEU A 197 4.87 -9.75 8.96
C LEU A 197 4.42 -11.08 9.60
N MET A 198 3.76 -11.95 8.84
CA MET A 198 3.28 -13.25 9.35
C MET A 198 4.44 -14.10 9.85
N ALA A 199 5.50 -14.25 9.07
CA ALA A 199 6.70 -14.97 9.47
C ALA A 199 7.40 -14.34 10.69
N GLY A 200 7.37 -13.02 10.82
CA GLY A 200 8.01 -12.31 11.92
C GLY A 200 7.23 -12.28 13.23
N CYS A 201 5.90 -12.20 13.18
CA CYS A 201 5.06 -11.90 14.34
C CYS A 201 3.98 -12.94 14.66
N PHE A 202 3.64 -13.88 13.77
CA PHE A 202 2.55 -14.83 14.00
C PHE A 202 2.99 -16.30 14.10
N THR A 203 4.20 -16.66 13.67
CA THR A 203 4.75 -18.03 13.73
C THR A 203 5.68 -18.28 14.91
#